data_9b9dfb1c9b728e7e43c399b347b0f5d1
#
_entry.id   9b9dfb1c9b728e7e43c399b347b0f5d1
#
_cell.length_a   1.000
_cell.length_b   1.000
_cell.length_c   1.000
_cell.angle_alpha   90.00
_cell.angle_beta   90.00
_cell.angle_gamma   90.00
#
_symmetry.space_group_name_H-M   'P 1'
#
loop_
_entity.id
_entity.type
_entity.pdbx_description
1 polymer ?
#
loop_
_entity_poly.entity_id
_entity_poly.type
_entity_poly.pdbx_seq_one_letter_code
_entity_poly.pdbx_strand_id
1 'polypeptide(L)'
;MCSSDLPAGYACPHAGVCRTFADRTTGKITDLPQLTGTTAEEFRCFAAMAETRPTVREARWDNWDLLRNTIHFNGNQVTMMRDLIDLSLSMCDPYELVRIHESGDFWIESYMRAWAMVARQRPKQKFYAYTKSLGMWFSLKDQLPSNFYLTASCGGTLDYLLPKYPDVFKRIAYVVYTEDEAKERGLEIDHDDSHCFGDKPFALLVHGSQRAGSDAMKAVTQRKKNKQFVGYGKTFQKESAPINIAA
;
A
#
# COMPACT_ATOMS: atom_id res chain seq x y z
N MET A 1 -2.91 -2.01 19.05
CA MET A 1 -3.03 -2.40 17.63
C MET A 1 -1.72 -2.01 16.98
N CYS A 2 -0.95 -2.97 16.52
CA CYS A 2 0.31 -2.67 15.84
C CYS A 2 0.00 -2.19 14.43
N SER A 3 0.35 -0.96 14.13
CA SER A 3 0.17 -0.38 12.82
C SER A 3 1.48 0.27 12.39
N SER A 4 1.96 -0.08 11.22
CA SER A 4 3.05 0.62 10.53
C SER A 4 2.53 1.67 9.54
N ASP A 5 1.23 1.93 9.59
CA ASP A 5 0.57 2.88 8.71
C ASP A 5 1.04 4.31 8.92
N LEU A 6 1.12 5.03 7.82
CA LEU A 6 1.50 6.44 7.75
C LEU A 6 0.35 7.26 7.12
N PRO A 7 0.32 8.59 7.31
CA PRO A 7 -0.73 9.42 6.74
C PRO A 7 -0.78 9.34 5.22
N ALA A 8 -1.94 8.95 4.69
CA ALA A 8 -2.17 8.85 3.26
C ALA A 8 -1.93 10.18 2.55
N GLY A 9 -1.30 10.13 1.38
CA GLY A 9 -0.95 11.32 0.62
C GLY A 9 0.31 12.05 1.12
N TYR A 10 0.42 12.29 2.41
CA TYR A 10 1.60 12.93 3.02
C TYR A 10 2.84 12.03 2.96
N ALA A 11 2.65 10.74 3.22
CA ALA A 11 3.71 9.74 3.19
C ALA A 11 3.81 9.01 1.83
N CYS A 12 3.24 9.55 0.75
CA CYS A 12 3.19 8.93 -0.56
C CYS A 12 3.86 9.85 -1.61
N PRO A 13 5.19 9.91 -1.68
CA PRO A 13 5.89 10.88 -2.53
C PRO A 13 5.63 10.68 -4.03
N HIS A 14 5.29 9.46 -4.43
CA HIS A 14 5.06 9.08 -5.82
C HIS A 14 3.60 8.77 -6.15
N ALA A 15 2.65 9.25 -5.30
CA ALA A 15 1.24 9.16 -5.62
C ALA A 15 0.92 9.91 -6.92
N GLY A 16 0.21 9.26 -7.82
CA GLY A 16 -0.27 9.83 -9.09
C GLY A 16 -1.79 9.98 -9.06
N VAL A 17 -2.51 8.94 -9.46
CA VAL A 17 -3.98 8.94 -9.59
C VAL A 17 -4.72 8.91 -8.25
N CYS A 18 -4.11 8.39 -7.19
CA CYS A 18 -4.71 8.25 -5.86
C CYS A 18 -4.32 9.41 -4.91
N ARG A 19 -4.19 10.64 -5.42
CA ARG A 19 -3.76 11.81 -4.65
C ARG A 19 -4.88 12.34 -3.74
N THR A 20 -5.14 11.60 -2.67
CA THR A 20 -6.14 11.94 -1.65
C THR A 20 -5.45 11.99 -0.30
N PHE A 21 -5.80 12.97 0.51
CA PHE A 21 -5.34 13.06 1.89
C PHE A 21 -6.45 13.55 2.82
N ALA A 22 -6.30 13.26 4.10
CA ALA A 22 -7.13 13.82 5.16
C ALA A 22 -6.37 14.93 5.88
N ASP A 23 -7.03 16.03 6.13
CA ASP A 23 -6.47 17.09 6.98
C ASP A 23 -6.17 16.55 8.38
N ARG A 24 -4.95 16.81 8.87
CA ARG A 24 -4.45 16.27 10.14
C ARG A 24 -5.37 16.59 11.31
N THR A 25 -5.91 17.79 11.36
CA THR A 25 -6.70 18.29 12.50
C THR A 25 -8.16 17.87 12.38
N THR A 26 -8.75 18.10 11.23
CA THR A 26 -10.22 17.97 11.04
C THR A 26 -10.64 16.63 10.45
N GLY A 27 -9.71 15.89 9.81
CA GLY A 27 -10.01 14.69 9.04
C GLY A 27 -10.76 14.98 7.73
N LYS A 28 -10.87 16.24 7.31
CA LYS A 28 -11.50 16.61 6.04
C LYS A 28 -10.72 16.03 4.88
N ILE A 29 -11.43 15.33 4.00
CA ILE A 29 -10.83 14.72 2.79
C ILE A 29 -10.67 15.78 1.71
N THR A 30 -9.49 15.77 1.10
CA THR A 30 -9.15 16.57 -0.07
C THR A 30 -8.59 15.65 -1.16
N ASP A 31 -9.21 15.73 -2.34
CA ASP A 31 -8.73 15.08 -3.55
C ASP A 31 -7.90 16.11 -4.32
N LEU A 32 -6.61 15.84 -4.54
CA LEU A 32 -5.76 16.68 -5.36
C LEU A 32 -5.97 16.35 -6.85
N PRO A 33 -5.84 17.34 -7.75
CA PRO A 33 -5.90 17.08 -9.19
C PRO A 33 -4.79 16.12 -9.61
N GLN A 34 -5.06 15.36 -10.68
CA GLN A 34 -4.07 14.49 -11.31
C GLN A 34 -2.82 15.29 -11.70
N LEU A 35 -1.67 14.63 -11.63
CA LEU A 35 -0.47 15.15 -12.27
C LEU A 35 -0.60 14.92 -13.78
N THR A 36 -0.32 15.96 -14.55
CA THR A 36 -0.29 15.87 -16.01
C THR A 36 0.63 14.73 -16.47
N GLY A 37 0.14 13.84 -17.32
CA GLY A 37 0.90 12.71 -17.86
C GLY A 37 0.56 11.34 -17.28
N THR A 38 -0.32 11.22 -16.30
CA THR A 38 -0.85 9.91 -15.89
C THR A 38 -2.00 9.52 -16.81
N THR A 39 -1.94 8.30 -17.36
CA THR A 39 -2.98 7.73 -18.24
C THR A 39 -4.02 6.92 -17.46
N ALA A 40 -3.82 6.72 -16.17
CA ALA A 40 -4.72 5.95 -15.34
C ALA A 40 -5.89 6.82 -14.84
N GLU A 41 -7.06 6.21 -14.74
CA GLU A 41 -8.28 6.85 -14.24
C GLU A 41 -8.16 7.22 -12.75
N GLU A 42 -8.82 8.33 -12.39
CA GLU A 42 -8.80 8.82 -11.00
C GLU A 42 -9.68 7.99 -10.08
N PHE A 43 -9.12 7.55 -8.99
CA PHE A 43 -9.87 7.01 -7.87
C PHE A 43 -9.37 7.60 -6.56
N ARG A 44 -10.27 7.67 -5.58
CA ARG A 44 -9.91 8.14 -4.23
C ARG A 44 -9.17 7.04 -3.49
N CYS A 45 -8.06 7.38 -2.85
CA CYS A 45 -7.33 6.47 -1.98
C CYS A 45 -8.24 6.01 -0.83
N PHE A 46 -8.50 4.70 -0.73
CA PHE A 46 -9.34 4.14 0.33
C PHE A 46 -8.74 4.37 1.73
N ALA A 47 -7.42 4.34 1.82
CA ALA A 47 -6.71 4.51 3.08
C ALA A 47 -6.88 5.93 3.65
N ALA A 48 -6.91 6.96 2.79
CA ALA A 48 -7.20 8.33 3.24
C ALA A 48 -8.59 8.44 3.86
N MET A 49 -9.57 7.70 3.34
CA MET A 49 -10.93 7.70 3.89
C MET A 49 -11.01 7.15 5.31
N ALA A 50 -10.10 6.23 5.70
CA ALA A 50 -10.04 5.74 7.07
C ALA A 50 -9.61 6.82 8.07
N GLU A 51 -8.88 7.84 7.61
CA GLU A 51 -8.41 8.96 8.45
C GLU A 51 -9.49 10.01 8.78
N THR A 52 -10.71 9.87 8.26
CA THR A 52 -11.87 10.60 8.78
C THR A 52 -12.15 10.27 10.25
N ARG A 53 -11.72 9.06 10.69
CA ARG A 53 -11.81 8.63 12.09
C ARG A 53 -10.61 9.16 12.88
N PRO A 54 -10.83 9.93 13.96
CA PRO A 54 -9.76 10.54 14.74
C PRO A 54 -8.68 9.56 15.21
N THR A 55 -9.09 8.44 15.80
CA THR A 55 -8.15 7.44 16.35
C THR A 55 -7.22 6.83 15.29
N VAL A 56 -7.72 6.60 14.07
CA VAL A 56 -6.90 6.11 12.95
C VAL A 56 -5.93 7.20 12.50
N ARG A 57 -6.42 8.41 12.38
CA ARG A 57 -5.63 9.57 11.96
C ARG A 57 -4.51 9.87 12.95
N GLU A 58 -4.81 9.94 14.23
CA GLU A 58 -3.84 10.17 15.30
C GLU A 58 -2.74 9.11 15.26
N ALA A 59 -3.08 7.82 15.26
CA ALA A 59 -2.09 6.75 15.23
C ALA A 59 -1.15 6.83 14.02
N ARG A 60 -1.66 7.18 12.84
CA ARG A 60 -0.84 7.34 11.63
C ARG A 60 0.09 8.54 11.71
N TRP A 61 -0.39 9.66 12.26
CA TRP A 61 0.42 10.84 12.44
C TRP A 61 1.47 10.67 13.54
N ASP A 62 1.17 9.96 14.62
CA ASP A 62 2.15 9.62 15.65
C ASP A 62 3.29 8.75 15.08
N ASN A 63 2.96 7.74 14.29
CA ASN A 63 3.96 6.94 13.58
C ASN A 63 4.83 7.81 12.66
N TRP A 64 4.19 8.72 11.92
CA TRP A 64 4.88 9.64 11.02
C TRP A 64 5.84 10.57 11.74
N ASP A 65 5.39 11.19 12.82
CA ASP A 65 6.21 12.11 13.61
C ASP A 65 7.39 11.39 14.27
N LEU A 66 7.16 10.20 14.82
CA LEU A 66 8.24 9.36 15.36
C LEU A 66 9.32 9.06 14.30
N LEU A 67 8.92 8.59 13.13
CA LEU A 67 9.86 8.25 12.07
C LEU A 67 10.56 9.50 11.49
N ARG A 68 9.84 10.59 11.28
CA ARG A 68 10.43 11.84 10.78
C ARG A 68 11.46 12.43 11.73
N ASN A 69 11.25 12.33 13.03
CA ASN A 69 12.19 12.84 14.02
C ASN A 69 13.56 12.15 13.93
N THR A 70 13.63 10.93 13.39
CA THR A 70 14.91 10.24 13.17
C THR A 70 15.82 10.92 12.14
N ILE A 71 15.24 11.75 11.24
CA ILE A 71 16.01 12.43 10.17
C ILE A 71 17.07 13.39 10.76
N HIS A 72 16.81 13.95 11.93
CA HIS A 72 17.68 14.92 12.57
C HIS A 72 18.92 14.29 13.23
N PHE A 73 19.00 12.95 13.27
CA PHE A 73 20.13 12.23 13.87
C PHE A 73 21.14 11.85 12.79
N ASN A 74 22.17 12.68 12.61
CA ASN A 74 23.23 12.50 11.62
C ASN A 74 23.88 11.10 11.70
N GLY A 75 23.84 10.35 10.60
CA GLY A 75 24.54 9.08 10.43
C GLY A 75 23.81 7.84 10.95
N ASN A 76 22.80 7.96 11.83
CA ASN A 76 22.11 6.80 12.44
C ASN A 76 20.65 6.64 12.04
N GLN A 77 20.16 7.40 11.07
CA GLN A 77 18.76 7.45 10.68
C GLN A 77 18.17 6.06 10.37
N VAL A 78 18.84 5.26 9.56
CA VAL A 78 18.37 3.92 9.18
C VAL A 78 18.26 3.01 10.40
N THR A 79 19.27 3.04 11.28
CA THR A 79 19.32 2.24 12.51
C THR A 79 18.20 2.64 13.46
N MET A 80 18.00 3.95 13.67
CA MET A 80 16.93 4.44 14.53
C MET A 80 15.54 4.07 14.01
N MET A 81 15.29 4.20 12.70
CA MET A 81 14.04 3.77 12.08
C MET A 81 13.85 2.26 12.25
N ARG A 82 14.90 1.46 12.02
CA ARG A 82 14.86 0.02 12.25
C ARG A 82 14.48 -0.31 13.70
N ASP A 83 15.09 0.34 14.67
CA ASP A 83 14.84 0.07 16.09
C ASP A 83 13.40 0.43 16.50
N LEU A 84 12.87 1.54 15.98
CA LEU A 84 11.46 1.92 16.19
C LEU A 84 10.49 0.89 15.58
N ILE A 85 10.77 0.44 14.36
CA ILE A 85 9.97 -0.57 13.67
C ILE A 85 10.04 -1.91 14.43
N ASP A 86 11.23 -2.34 14.81
CA ASP A 86 11.45 -3.60 15.52
C ASP A 86 10.78 -3.60 16.89
N LEU A 87 10.87 -2.48 17.62
CA LEU A 87 10.18 -2.29 18.89
C LEU A 87 8.66 -2.38 18.70
N SER A 88 8.11 -1.69 17.71
CA SER A 88 6.67 -1.74 17.41
C SER A 88 6.20 -3.16 17.12
N LEU A 89 6.92 -3.90 16.28
CA LEU A 89 6.59 -5.30 15.98
C LEU A 89 6.74 -6.22 17.18
N SER A 90 7.69 -5.95 18.07
CA SER A 90 7.92 -6.75 19.27
C SER A 90 6.83 -6.59 20.34
N MET A 91 6.09 -5.49 20.29
CA MET A 91 4.93 -5.23 21.14
C MET A 91 3.65 -5.90 20.62
N CYS A 92 3.70 -6.53 19.45
CA CYS A 92 2.59 -7.23 18.84
C CYS A 92 2.69 -8.73 19.08
N ASP A 93 1.57 -9.42 18.92
CA ASP A 93 1.59 -10.88 18.82
C ASP A 93 2.49 -11.31 17.64
N PRO A 94 3.17 -12.44 17.74
CA PRO A 94 4.02 -12.92 16.66
C PRO A 94 3.15 -13.29 15.44
N TYR A 95 3.30 -12.53 14.37
CA TYR A 95 2.66 -12.81 13.08
C TYR A 95 3.66 -13.42 12.11
N GLU A 96 3.24 -14.43 11.36
CA GLU A 96 4.03 -14.98 10.25
C GLU A 96 4.08 -14.06 9.06
N LEU A 97 3.03 -13.24 8.88
CA LEU A 97 2.84 -12.35 7.75
C LEU A 97 2.61 -10.91 8.23
N VAL A 98 3.42 -9.99 7.71
CA VAL A 98 3.37 -8.55 8.05
C VAL A 98 3.12 -7.74 6.78
N ARG A 99 1.96 -7.10 6.68
CA ARG A 99 1.72 -6.04 5.72
C ARG A 99 2.33 -4.74 6.24
N ILE A 100 3.29 -4.19 5.53
CA ILE A 100 4.03 -3.00 5.99
C ILE A 100 3.13 -1.77 6.02
N HIS A 101 2.38 -1.54 4.95
CA HIS A 101 1.47 -0.40 4.85
C HIS A 101 0.10 -0.83 4.34
N GLU A 102 -0.96 -0.46 5.04
CA GLU A 102 -2.29 -0.27 4.47
C GLU A 102 -2.42 1.17 3.94
N SER A 103 -1.78 2.12 4.64
CA SER A 103 -1.77 3.55 4.35
C SER A 103 -0.36 4.12 4.37
N GLY A 104 -0.08 5.04 3.45
CA GLY A 104 1.25 5.58 3.24
C GLY A 104 2.07 4.75 2.26
N ASP A 105 3.34 5.07 2.13
CA ASP A 105 4.31 4.39 1.26
C ASP A 105 5.72 4.59 1.83
N PHE A 106 6.73 4.00 1.20
CA PHE A 106 8.12 4.31 1.49
C PHE A 106 8.43 5.74 1.02
N TRP A 107 8.45 6.66 1.97
CA TRP A 107 8.57 8.09 1.70
C TRP A 107 10.01 8.55 1.51
N ILE A 108 10.99 7.72 1.96
CA ILE A 108 12.43 7.96 1.86
C ILE A 108 13.15 6.61 1.82
N GLU A 109 14.29 6.54 1.13
CA GLU A 109 15.07 5.31 0.97
C GLU A 109 15.54 4.72 2.30
N SER A 110 15.94 5.57 3.26
CA SER A 110 16.33 5.13 4.60
C SER A 110 15.25 4.33 5.31
N TYR A 111 13.98 4.68 5.10
CA TYR A 111 12.84 3.97 5.68
C TYR A 111 12.65 2.59 5.02
N MET A 112 12.79 2.49 3.71
CA MET A 112 12.75 1.18 3.02
C MET A 112 13.94 0.30 3.46
N ARG A 113 15.15 0.87 3.61
CA ARG A 113 16.32 0.16 4.15
C ARG A 113 16.08 -0.34 5.58
N ALA A 114 15.48 0.47 6.44
CA ALA A 114 15.15 0.09 7.81
C ALA A 114 14.23 -1.14 7.84
N TRP A 115 13.16 -1.14 7.04
CA TRP A 115 12.27 -2.30 6.90
C TRP A 115 12.98 -3.54 6.35
N ALA A 116 13.85 -3.38 5.35
CA ALA A 116 14.65 -4.50 4.83
C ALA A 116 15.60 -5.08 5.89
N MET A 117 16.15 -4.24 6.78
CA MET A 117 16.96 -4.71 7.91
C MET A 117 16.12 -5.48 8.93
N VAL A 118 14.93 -5.00 9.28
CA VAL A 118 14.00 -5.71 10.16
C VAL A 118 13.62 -7.07 9.58
N ALA A 119 13.26 -7.11 8.30
CA ALA A 119 12.92 -8.36 7.62
C ALA A 119 14.09 -9.36 7.64
N ARG A 120 15.32 -8.89 7.44
CA ARG A 120 16.53 -9.74 7.53
C ARG A 120 16.76 -10.32 8.92
N GLN A 121 16.43 -9.57 9.97
CA GLN A 121 16.53 -10.01 11.35
C GLN A 121 15.40 -10.98 11.77
N ARG A 122 14.34 -11.04 10.98
CA ARG A 122 13.14 -11.86 11.23
C ARG A 122 12.87 -12.84 10.09
N PRO A 123 13.78 -13.80 9.80
CA PRO A 123 13.73 -14.64 8.60
C PRO A 123 12.53 -15.59 8.54
N LYS A 124 11.87 -15.85 9.66
CA LYS A 124 10.67 -16.69 9.74
C LYS A 124 9.38 -15.91 9.41
N GLN A 125 9.45 -14.58 9.36
CA GLN A 125 8.31 -13.73 9.02
C GLN A 125 8.40 -13.30 7.55
N LYS A 126 7.27 -13.20 6.88
CA LYS A 126 7.14 -12.62 5.53
C LYS A 126 6.65 -11.19 5.65
N PHE A 127 7.32 -10.29 4.95
CA PHE A 127 6.97 -8.87 4.90
C PHE A 127 6.53 -8.53 3.48
N TYR A 128 5.40 -7.84 3.33
CA TYR A 128 4.97 -7.42 2.01
C TYR A 128 4.43 -5.98 2.02
N ALA A 129 4.57 -5.31 0.89
CA ALA A 129 4.06 -3.96 0.70
C ALA A 129 3.68 -3.70 -0.76
N TYR A 130 2.63 -2.90 -0.93
CA TYR A 130 2.36 -2.21 -2.18
C TYR A 130 3.12 -0.89 -2.18
N THR A 131 3.78 -0.56 -3.28
CA THR A 131 4.56 0.68 -3.34
C THR A 131 4.52 1.33 -4.71
N LYS A 132 4.49 2.66 -4.72
CA LYS A 132 4.74 3.51 -5.89
C LYS A 132 6.16 4.08 -5.88
N SER A 133 6.94 3.82 -4.83
CA SER A 133 8.32 4.29 -4.67
C SER A 133 9.31 3.41 -5.44
N LEU A 134 9.02 3.22 -6.74
CA LEU A 134 9.74 2.31 -7.64
C LEU A 134 11.23 2.64 -7.78
N GLY A 135 11.59 3.92 -7.72
CA GLY A 135 12.99 4.35 -7.77
C GLY A 135 13.80 3.83 -6.57
N MET A 136 13.23 3.88 -5.37
CA MET A 136 13.85 3.36 -4.16
C MET A 136 13.96 1.83 -4.20
N TRP A 137 12.90 1.15 -4.65
CA TRP A 137 12.95 -0.29 -4.86
C TRP A 137 14.05 -0.67 -5.84
N PHE A 138 14.13 0.02 -6.98
CA PHE A 138 15.16 -0.26 -7.99
C PHE A 138 16.58 -0.07 -7.44
N SER A 139 16.82 0.99 -6.65
CA SER A 139 18.14 1.24 -6.04
C SER A 139 18.53 0.18 -5.01
N LEU A 140 17.55 -0.44 -4.36
CA LEU A 140 17.76 -1.43 -3.30
C LEU A 140 17.56 -2.89 -3.73
N LYS A 141 17.19 -3.15 -4.98
CA LYS A 141 16.75 -4.48 -5.46
C LYS A 141 17.66 -5.64 -5.07
N ASP A 142 18.99 -5.41 -5.12
CA ASP A 142 19.99 -6.43 -4.81
C ASP A 142 20.31 -6.54 -3.30
N GLN A 143 19.71 -5.67 -2.50
CA GLN A 143 19.90 -5.60 -1.05
C GLN A 143 18.66 -6.06 -0.26
N LEU A 144 17.55 -6.32 -0.93
CA LEU A 144 16.32 -6.76 -0.26
C LEU A 144 16.44 -8.25 0.12
N PRO A 145 16.04 -8.64 1.36
CA PRO A 145 16.05 -10.05 1.75
C PRO A 145 14.90 -10.82 1.07
N SER A 146 15.05 -12.13 0.96
CA SER A 146 14.10 -13.00 0.24
C SER A 146 12.70 -13.07 0.86
N ASN A 147 12.57 -12.69 2.13
CA ASN A 147 11.29 -12.62 2.84
C ASN A 147 10.62 -11.22 2.77
N PHE A 148 11.10 -10.34 1.87
CA PHE A 148 10.60 -8.97 1.69
C PHE A 148 9.98 -8.82 0.29
N TYR A 149 8.67 -8.86 0.21
CA TYR A 149 7.91 -8.90 -1.04
C TYR A 149 7.35 -7.52 -1.38
N LEU A 150 7.80 -6.93 -2.48
CA LEU A 150 7.27 -5.67 -2.99
C LEU A 150 6.38 -5.89 -4.21
N THR A 151 5.25 -5.21 -4.23
CA THR A 151 4.32 -5.14 -5.35
C THR A 151 4.25 -3.70 -5.85
N ALA A 152 4.54 -3.50 -7.12
CA ALA A 152 4.41 -2.19 -7.75
C ALA A 152 2.92 -1.81 -7.85
N SER A 153 2.52 -0.72 -7.23
CA SER A 153 1.15 -0.20 -7.30
C SER A 153 1.03 0.76 -8.48
N CYS A 154 0.43 0.34 -9.57
CA CYS A 154 0.27 1.16 -10.78
C CYS A 154 -0.57 2.42 -10.51
N GLY A 155 -0.35 3.48 -11.29
CA GLY A 155 -0.97 4.79 -11.12
C GLY A 155 -0.09 5.76 -10.31
N GLY A 156 1.22 5.52 -10.27
CA GLY A 156 2.23 6.40 -9.67
C GLY A 156 2.97 7.27 -10.68
N THR A 157 3.72 8.25 -10.18
CA THR A 157 4.53 9.16 -11.02
C THR A 157 5.75 8.49 -11.65
N LEU A 158 6.12 7.28 -11.18
CA LEU A 158 7.27 6.52 -11.65
C LEU A 158 6.90 5.30 -12.49
N ASP A 159 5.67 5.18 -12.95
CA ASP A 159 5.18 4.01 -13.69
C ASP A 159 5.94 3.75 -15.00
N TYR A 160 6.59 4.77 -15.55
CA TYR A 160 7.47 4.63 -16.72
C TYR A 160 8.66 3.69 -16.48
N LEU A 161 8.98 3.37 -15.21
CA LEU A 161 10.00 2.38 -14.85
C LEU A 161 9.52 0.93 -15.03
N LEU A 162 8.21 0.69 -14.95
CA LEU A 162 7.64 -0.67 -15.03
C LEU A 162 8.02 -1.37 -16.36
N PRO A 163 7.71 -0.80 -17.54
CA PRO A 163 8.10 -1.40 -18.81
C PRO A 163 9.61 -1.35 -19.08
N LYS A 164 10.33 -0.42 -18.42
CA LYS A 164 11.78 -0.28 -18.62
C LYS A 164 12.57 -1.37 -17.90
N TYR A 165 12.07 -1.89 -16.79
CA TYR A 165 12.75 -2.88 -15.96
C TYR A 165 11.82 -4.05 -15.57
N PRO A 166 11.30 -4.81 -16.56
CA PRO A 166 10.29 -5.85 -16.32
C PRO A 166 10.82 -7.00 -15.45
N ASP A 167 12.13 -7.27 -15.48
CA ASP A 167 12.75 -8.30 -14.64
C ASP A 167 12.76 -7.93 -13.15
N VAL A 168 12.73 -6.65 -12.82
CA VAL A 168 12.67 -6.16 -11.44
C VAL A 168 11.22 -6.06 -10.99
N PHE A 169 10.37 -5.45 -11.81
CA PHE A 169 8.97 -5.16 -11.48
C PHE A 169 8.03 -6.23 -12.06
N LYS A 170 8.17 -7.48 -11.63
CA LYS A 170 7.32 -8.60 -12.10
C LYS A 170 5.91 -8.55 -11.51
N ARG A 171 5.81 -8.21 -10.22
CA ARG A 171 4.53 -8.04 -9.50
C ARG A 171 4.04 -6.62 -9.65
N ILE A 172 2.92 -6.45 -10.34
CA ILE A 172 2.29 -5.15 -10.56
C ILE A 172 0.81 -5.28 -10.24
N ALA A 173 0.33 -4.45 -9.33
CA ALA A 173 -1.09 -4.34 -9.02
C ALA A 173 -1.71 -3.19 -9.83
N TYR A 174 -2.70 -3.52 -10.64
CA TYR A 174 -3.50 -2.57 -11.41
C TYR A 174 -4.85 -2.38 -10.74
N VAL A 175 -5.23 -1.14 -10.44
CA VAL A 175 -6.61 -0.86 -9.99
C VAL A 175 -7.52 -0.85 -11.21
N VAL A 176 -8.56 -1.67 -11.17
CA VAL A 176 -9.59 -1.78 -12.20
C VAL A 176 -10.97 -1.46 -11.63
N TYR A 177 -11.89 -1.05 -12.48
CA TYR A 177 -13.23 -0.64 -12.04
C TYR A 177 -14.22 -1.78 -12.07
N THR A 178 -14.02 -2.74 -12.98
CA THR A 178 -14.92 -3.89 -13.17
C THR A 178 -14.15 -5.19 -13.32
N GLU A 179 -14.84 -6.30 -13.09
CA GLU A 179 -14.31 -7.64 -13.34
C GLU A 179 -14.05 -7.87 -14.84
N ASP A 180 -14.91 -7.30 -15.70
CA ASP A 180 -14.74 -7.37 -17.15
C ASP A 180 -13.47 -6.67 -17.61
N GLU A 181 -13.15 -5.51 -17.05
CA GLU A 181 -11.90 -4.81 -17.33
C GLU A 181 -10.67 -5.67 -16.94
N ALA A 182 -10.70 -6.33 -15.79
CA ALA A 182 -9.63 -7.25 -15.39
C ALA A 182 -9.46 -8.38 -16.39
N LYS A 183 -10.59 -8.99 -16.82
CA LYS A 183 -10.63 -10.07 -17.81
C LYS A 183 -10.10 -9.63 -19.18
N GLU A 184 -10.50 -8.46 -19.66
CA GLU A 184 -10.02 -7.89 -20.93
C GLU A 184 -8.52 -7.66 -20.92
N ARG A 185 -7.96 -7.27 -19.76
CA ARG A 185 -6.51 -7.09 -19.55
C ARG A 185 -5.76 -8.41 -19.28
N GLY A 186 -6.47 -9.55 -19.17
CA GLY A 186 -5.88 -10.84 -18.84
C GLY A 186 -5.32 -10.91 -17.42
N LEU A 187 -5.89 -10.14 -16.48
CA LEU A 187 -5.44 -10.06 -15.09
C LEU A 187 -6.38 -10.85 -14.17
N GLU A 188 -5.81 -11.60 -13.25
CA GLU A 188 -6.51 -12.19 -12.13
C GLU A 188 -6.81 -11.14 -11.07
N ILE A 189 -7.99 -11.22 -10.43
CA ILE A 189 -8.37 -10.29 -9.37
C ILE A 189 -7.92 -10.87 -8.04
N ASP A 190 -7.15 -10.09 -7.29
CA ASP A 190 -6.74 -10.42 -5.94
C ASP A 190 -7.76 -9.90 -4.92
N HIS A 191 -8.15 -10.76 -3.98
CA HIS A 191 -9.10 -10.44 -2.91
C HIS A 191 -8.51 -10.56 -1.50
N ASP A 192 -7.32 -11.13 -1.35
CA ASP A 192 -6.74 -11.50 -0.07
C ASP A 192 -5.22 -11.25 0.06
N ASP A 193 -4.66 -10.47 -0.85
CA ASP A 193 -3.23 -10.16 -0.98
C ASP A 193 -2.34 -11.38 -1.33
N SER A 194 -2.92 -12.54 -1.70
CA SER A 194 -2.15 -13.74 -2.03
C SER A 194 -1.23 -13.55 -3.26
N HIS A 195 -1.65 -12.73 -4.22
CA HIS A 195 -0.88 -12.42 -5.42
C HIS A 195 0.40 -11.61 -5.14
N CYS A 196 0.50 -11.00 -3.94
CA CYS A 196 1.72 -10.32 -3.48
C CYS A 196 2.93 -11.26 -3.35
N PHE A 197 2.72 -12.58 -3.32
CA PHE A 197 3.78 -13.60 -3.21
C PHE A 197 4.08 -14.30 -4.54
N GLY A 198 3.32 -14.02 -5.58
CA GLY A 198 3.55 -14.47 -6.94
C GLY A 198 4.60 -13.65 -7.70
N ASP A 199 4.68 -13.82 -9.00
CA ASP A 199 5.59 -13.12 -9.91
C ASP A 199 4.90 -12.57 -11.16
N LYS A 200 3.58 -12.39 -11.11
CA LYS A 200 2.76 -11.91 -12.21
C LYS A 200 2.00 -10.65 -11.85
N PRO A 201 1.65 -9.83 -12.84
CA PRO A 201 0.69 -8.75 -12.65
C PRO A 201 -0.70 -9.28 -12.29
N PHE A 202 -1.45 -8.48 -11.53
CA PHE A 202 -2.80 -8.79 -11.10
C PHE A 202 -3.66 -7.52 -10.95
N ALA A 203 -4.96 -7.69 -10.78
CA ALA A 203 -5.91 -6.60 -10.62
C ALA A 203 -6.41 -6.48 -9.18
N LEU A 204 -6.67 -5.25 -8.77
CA LEU A 204 -7.41 -4.90 -7.55
C LEU A 204 -8.66 -4.13 -7.94
N LEU A 205 -9.83 -4.57 -7.50
CA LEU A 205 -11.06 -3.83 -7.73
C LEU A 205 -11.10 -2.54 -6.90
N VAL A 206 -11.36 -1.41 -7.56
CA VAL A 206 -11.56 -0.13 -6.86
C VAL A 206 -12.64 -0.30 -5.80
N HIS A 207 -12.40 0.16 -4.58
CA HIS A 207 -13.31 -0.02 -3.46
C HIS A 207 -13.34 1.20 -2.53
N GLY A 208 -14.14 1.12 -1.47
CA GLY A 208 -14.29 2.20 -0.50
C GLY A 208 -15.11 3.38 -1.04
N SER A 209 -15.13 4.48 -0.28
CA SER A 209 -15.89 5.67 -0.63
C SER A 209 -15.17 6.48 -1.71
N GLN A 210 -15.77 6.57 -2.87
CA GLN A 210 -15.24 7.30 -4.02
C GLN A 210 -15.86 8.69 -4.17
N ARG A 211 -15.23 9.56 -4.97
CA ARG A 211 -15.71 10.92 -5.23
C ARG A 211 -17.07 10.88 -5.90
N ALA A 212 -17.99 11.72 -5.44
CA ALA A 212 -19.34 11.82 -6.02
C ALA A 212 -19.28 12.12 -7.53
N GLY A 213 -20.01 11.34 -8.32
CA GLY A 213 -20.09 11.49 -9.77
C GLY A 213 -18.92 10.88 -10.56
N SER A 214 -17.85 10.40 -9.90
CA SER A 214 -16.72 9.74 -10.56
C SER A 214 -17.12 8.36 -11.12
N ASP A 215 -16.37 7.89 -12.12
CA ASP A 215 -16.57 6.55 -12.68
C ASP A 215 -16.24 5.46 -11.66
N ALA A 216 -15.25 5.70 -10.80
CA ALA A 216 -14.96 4.84 -9.66
C ALA A 216 -16.19 4.69 -8.73
N MET A 217 -16.90 5.78 -8.42
CA MET A 217 -18.13 5.71 -7.62
C MET A 217 -19.25 4.97 -8.34
N LYS A 218 -19.45 5.21 -9.64
CA LYS A 218 -20.44 4.48 -10.46
C LYS A 218 -20.17 2.97 -10.43
N ALA A 219 -18.90 2.58 -10.64
CA ALA A 219 -18.49 1.19 -10.62
C ALA A 219 -18.74 0.52 -9.26
N VAL A 220 -18.32 1.16 -8.15
CA VAL A 220 -18.58 0.64 -6.80
C VAL A 220 -20.09 0.52 -6.53
N THR A 221 -20.88 1.53 -6.95
CA THR A 221 -22.34 1.52 -6.77
C THR A 221 -23.01 0.40 -7.56
N GLN A 222 -22.58 0.16 -8.80
CA GLN A 222 -23.11 -0.91 -9.64
C GLN A 222 -22.78 -2.29 -9.03
N ARG A 223 -21.54 -2.51 -8.59
CA ARG A 223 -21.15 -3.77 -7.94
C ARG A 223 -21.94 -4.00 -6.64
N LYS A 224 -22.20 -2.93 -5.86
CA LYS A 224 -23.06 -3.03 -4.68
C LYS A 224 -24.49 -3.47 -5.03
N LYS A 225 -25.07 -2.95 -6.11
CA LYS A 225 -26.40 -3.40 -6.59
C LYS A 225 -26.39 -4.86 -7.01
N ASN A 226 -25.31 -5.31 -7.61
CA ASN A 226 -25.12 -6.69 -8.07
C ASN A 226 -24.70 -7.65 -6.94
N LYS A 227 -24.55 -7.17 -5.69
CA LYS A 227 -24.06 -7.95 -4.54
C LYS A 227 -22.63 -8.52 -4.75
N GLN A 228 -21.83 -7.86 -5.55
CA GLN A 228 -20.41 -8.16 -5.80
C GLN A 228 -19.51 -7.45 -4.78
N PHE A 229 -18.21 -7.75 -4.83
CA PHE A 229 -17.22 -7.14 -3.94
C PHE A 229 -17.19 -5.61 -4.04
N VAL A 230 -17.30 -4.92 -2.90
CA VAL A 230 -17.24 -3.45 -2.79
C VAL A 230 -16.27 -2.97 -1.71
N GLY A 231 -15.57 -3.88 -1.05
CA GLY A 231 -14.60 -3.58 0.01
C GLY A 231 -14.55 -4.67 1.08
N TYR A 232 -13.54 -4.64 1.90
CA TYR A 232 -13.27 -5.57 3.00
C TYR A 232 -14.17 -5.27 4.21
N GLY A 233 -15.48 -5.57 4.10
CA GLY A 233 -16.43 -5.47 5.20
C GLY A 233 -16.53 -6.77 6.01
N LYS A 234 -17.12 -6.70 7.22
CA LYS A 234 -17.29 -7.86 8.13
C LYS A 234 -17.98 -9.09 7.48
N THR A 235 -18.72 -8.91 6.41
CA THR A 235 -19.44 -9.97 5.69
C THR A 235 -18.53 -10.78 4.78
N PHE A 236 -17.47 -10.19 4.24
CA PHE A 236 -16.55 -10.86 3.31
C PHE A 236 -15.49 -11.71 4.04
N GLN A 237 -15.15 -11.36 5.28
CA GLN A 237 -14.20 -12.13 6.11
C GLN A 237 -14.71 -13.51 6.53
N LYS A 238 -15.99 -13.81 6.34
CA LYS A 238 -16.59 -15.11 6.70
C LYS A 238 -16.44 -16.19 5.62
N GLU A 239 -16.12 -15.82 4.39
CA GLU A 239 -16.03 -16.77 3.25
C GLU A 239 -14.58 -17.01 2.79
N SER A 240 -13.62 -16.21 3.19
CA SER A 240 -12.19 -16.50 3.00
C SER A 240 -11.74 -17.48 4.08
N ALA A 241 -11.63 -18.75 3.72
CA ALA A 241 -10.98 -19.76 4.55
C ALA A 241 -9.54 -19.29 4.90
N PRO A 242 -9.00 -19.63 6.10
CA PRO A 242 -7.63 -19.31 6.42
C PRO A 242 -6.72 -19.91 5.34
N ILE A 243 -5.81 -19.10 4.82
CA ILE A 243 -4.83 -19.53 3.83
C ILE A 243 -3.99 -20.62 4.48
N ASN A 244 -4.27 -21.87 4.15
CA ASN A 244 -3.37 -22.98 4.41
C ASN A 244 -2.21 -22.85 3.43
N ILE A 245 -1.18 -22.12 3.82
CA ILE A 245 0.09 -22.13 3.10
C ILE A 245 0.74 -23.47 3.44
N ALA A 246 0.46 -24.47 2.61
CA ALA A 246 1.23 -25.73 2.65
C ALA A 246 2.71 -25.41 2.40
N ALA A 247 3.55 -26.05 3.18
CA ALA A 247 5.00 -25.94 3.27
C ALA A 247 5.73 -26.06 1.92
#